data_5aaf17d6d8dd31b666eeae94682c13af
#
_entry.id   5aaf17d6d8dd31b666eeae94682c13af
#
_cell.length_a   1.000
_cell.length_b   1.000
_cell.length_c   1.000
_cell.angle_alpha   90.00
_cell.angle_beta   90.00
_cell.angle_gamma   90.00
#
_symmetry.space_group_name_H-M   'P 1'
#
loop_
_entity.id
_entity.type
_entity.pdbx_description
1 polymer ?
#
loop_
_entity_poly.entity_id
_entity_poly.type
_entity_poly.pdbx_seq_one_letter_code
_entity_poly.pdbx_strand_id
1 'polypeptide(L)'
;KTLILITILIICSASLTAVGLKYLFDIDTPSVVGLIAGALTSTPGLAVAIDSTNSPLASIAYGIAYPFGVIGVILFVKLLPKIMRVDLDQEARRLEIERRGQFPELNTCIFRVSNPSVFNRSLMQINARAMTGAVISRLKHDEEISIPTAHTVLCEGDYIQAVGSEESLDQLSVLVGKREEGELPLDKTQEIESLLLTKKDMINKQLGNLNLQRNFGCTVTRVRRSGIDLSPSPDLALKFGDKLMVVGEKDGIKGVARLLGNDTKQLSDTDFF
;
A
#
# COMPACT_ATOMS: atom_id res chain seq x y z
N LYS A 1 1.89 4.07 24.70
CA LYS A 1 1.80 4.06 26.18
C LYS A 1 0.51 3.39 26.65
N THR A 2 -0.64 3.73 26.11
CA THR A 2 -1.96 3.18 26.49
C THR A 2 -2.05 1.66 26.31
N LEU A 3 -1.55 1.12 25.20
CA LEU A 3 -1.55 -0.33 24.95
C LEU A 3 -0.73 -1.10 25.99
N ILE A 4 0.43 -0.58 26.39
CA ILE A 4 1.29 -1.21 27.41
C ILE A 4 0.55 -1.27 28.76
N LEU A 5 -0.11 -0.17 29.15
CA LEU A 5 -0.90 -0.13 30.38
C LEU A 5 -2.04 -1.14 30.37
N ILE A 6 -2.76 -1.26 29.25
CA ILE A 6 -3.85 -2.23 29.08
C ILE A 6 -3.30 -3.66 29.19
N THR A 7 -2.17 -3.96 28.56
CA THR A 7 -1.54 -5.29 28.63
C THR A 7 -1.15 -5.65 30.05
N ILE A 8 -0.51 -4.72 30.79
CA ILE A 8 -0.15 -4.92 32.19
C ILE A 8 -1.41 -5.19 33.04
N LEU A 9 -2.46 -4.39 32.86
CA LEU A 9 -3.71 -4.53 33.58
C LEU A 9 -4.37 -5.89 33.33
N ILE A 10 -4.38 -6.38 32.09
CA ILE A 10 -4.90 -7.71 31.73
C ILE A 10 -4.11 -8.81 32.42
N ILE A 11 -2.77 -8.75 32.37
CA ILE A 11 -1.92 -9.78 33.03
C ILE A 11 -2.09 -9.76 34.53
N CYS A 12 -2.12 -8.58 35.15
CA CYS A 12 -2.33 -8.44 36.58
C CYS A 12 -3.72 -8.97 37.01
N SER A 13 -4.78 -8.65 36.27
CA SER A 13 -6.13 -9.13 36.55
C SER A 13 -6.23 -10.67 36.43
N ALA A 14 -5.63 -11.25 35.38
CA ALA A 14 -5.58 -12.69 35.19
C ALA A 14 -4.84 -13.39 36.36
N SER A 15 -3.68 -12.83 36.74
CA SER A 15 -2.90 -13.37 37.89
C SER A 15 -3.66 -13.28 39.21
N LEU A 16 -4.33 -12.15 39.45
CA LEU A 16 -5.13 -11.97 40.67
C LEU A 16 -6.31 -12.97 40.74
N THR A 17 -7.00 -13.14 39.58
CA THR A 17 -8.09 -14.12 39.47
C THR A 17 -7.60 -15.54 39.77
N ALA A 18 -6.46 -15.92 39.23
CA ALA A 18 -5.90 -17.25 39.44
C ALA A 18 -5.47 -17.48 40.90
N VAL A 19 -4.90 -16.47 41.57
CA VAL A 19 -4.61 -16.54 43.03
C VAL A 19 -5.91 -16.66 43.82
N GLY A 20 -6.96 -15.93 43.46
CA GLY A 20 -8.28 -16.05 44.06
C GLY A 20 -8.87 -17.46 43.94
N LEU A 21 -8.80 -18.05 42.74
CA LEU A 21 -9.27 -19.42 42.48
C LEU A 21 -8.46 -20.47 43.24
N LYS A 22 -7.15 -20.25 43.40
CA LYS A 22 -6.29 -21.13 44.24
C LYS A 22 -6.84 -21.28 45.63
N TYR A 23 -7.15 -20.16 46.28
CA TYR A 23 -7.65 -20.19 47.67
C TYR A 23 -9.10 -20.66 47.77
N LEU A 24 -9.91 -20.41 46.75
CA LEU A 24 -11.32 -20.81 46.75
C LEU A 24 -11.50 -22.31 46.52
N PHE A 25 -10.66 -22.94 45.70
CA PHE A 25 -10.77 -24.34 45.30
C PHE A 25 -9.63 -25.22 45.87
N ASP A 26 -8.76 -24.67 46.70
CA ASP A 26 -7.60 -25.35 47.29
C ASP A 26 -6.69 -26.04 46.25
N ILE A 27 -6.43 -25.34 45.14
CA ILE A 27 -5.62 -25.85 44.03
C ILE A 27 -4.13 -25.67 44.37
N ASP A 28 -3.30 -26.67 44.07
CA ASP A 28 -1.86 -26.59 44.25
C ASP A 28 -1.20 -25.53 43.34
N THR A 29 -0.10 -24.94 43.81
CA THR A 29 0.59 -23.84 43.11
C THR A 29 1.05 -24.20 41.71
N PRO A 30 1.69 -25.40 41.44
CA PRO A 30 2.06 -25.79 40.09
C PRO A 30 0.89 -25.82 39.11
N SER A 31 -0.25 -26.37 39.53
CA SER A 31 -1.46 -26.42 38.68
C SER A 31 -2.01 -25.05 38.41
N VAL A 32 -2.05 -24.13 39.38
CA VAL A 32 -2.53 -22.75 39.12
C VAL A 32 -1.66 -22.01 38.13
N VAL A 33 -0.32 -22.11 38.25
CA VAL A 33 0.60 -21.45 37.32
C VAL A 33 0.46 -22.03 35.90
N GLY A 34 0.30 -23.36 35.80
CA GLY A 34 0.03 -24.03 34.53
C GLY A 34 -1.30 -23.59 33.90
N LEU A 35 -2.38 -23.50 34.71
CA LEU A 35 -3.70 -23.02 34.25
C LEU A 35 -3.64 -21.60 33.69
N ILE A 36 -2.93 -20.69 34.39
CA ILE A 36 -2.75 -19.30 33.88
C ILE A 36 -2.01 -19.31 32.55
N ALA A 37 -0.87 -19.99 32.46
CA ALA A 37 -0.06 -20.07 31.27
C ALA A 37 -0.87 -20.68 30.11
N GLY A 38 -1.69 -21.70 30.36
CA GLY A 38 -2.57 -22.33 29.38
C GLY A 38 -3.70 -21.44 28.94
N ALA A 39 -4.43 -20.79 29.86
CA ALA A 39 -5.52 -19.88 29.56
C ALA A 39 -5.07 -18.65 28.75
N LEU A 40 -3.86 -18.14 29.02
CA LEU A 40 -3.22 -17.08 28.27
C LEU A 40 -2.52 -17.56 26.99
N THR A 41 -2.59 -18.85 26.67
CA THR A 41 -1.92 -19.48 25.50
C THR A 41 -0.42 -19.18 25.41
N SER A 42 0.23 -19.01 26.57
CA SER A 42 1.62 -18.59 26.70
C SER A 42 2.57 -19.77 26.85
N THR A 43 3.21 -20.22 25.76
CA THR A 43 4.25 -21.24 25.79
C THR A 43 5.49 -20.82 26.63
N PRO A 44 5.96 -19.55 26.54
CA PRO A 44 7.01 -19.06 27.43
C PRO A 44 6.58 -19.10 28.90
N GLY A 45 5.31 -18.81 29.19
CA GLY A 45 4.75 -18.95 30.56
C GLY A 45 4.79 -20.38 31.08
N LEU A 46 4.54 -21.37 30.21
CA LEU A 46 4.70 -22.79 30.59
C LEU A 46 6.14 -23.15 30.97
N ALA A 47 7.12 -22.68 30.17
CA ALA A 47 8.53 -22.94 30.49
C ALA A 47 8.91 -22.41 31.88
N VAL A 48 8.53 -21.16 32.18
CA VAL A 48 8.74 -20.55 33.50
C VAL A 48 7.99 -21.33 34.61
N ALA A 49 6.76 -21.78 34.33
CA ALA A 49 5.98 -22.58 35.29
C ALA A 49 6.66 -23.89 35.63
N ILE A 50 7.20 -24.61 34.65
CA ILE A 50 7.94 -25.87 34.86
C ILE A 50 9.22 -25.59 35.64
N ASP A 51 10.03 -24.63 35.25
CA ASP A 51 11.30 -24.29 35.88
C ASP A 51 11.12 -23.84 37.33
N SER A 52 10.09 -23.05 37.63
CA SER A 52 9.87 -22.49 38.96
C SER A 52 9.22 -23.48 39.94
N THR A 53 8.41 -24.43 39.45
CA THR A 53 7.68 -25.36 40.28
C THR A 53 8.30 -26.75 40.33
N ASN A 54 9.16 -27.09 39.39
CA ASN A 54 9.78 -28.39 39.20
C ASN A 54 8.77 -29.55 39.26
N SER A 55 7.55 -29.32 38.76
CA SER A 55 6.41 -30.23 38.87
C SER A 55 5.76 -30.50 37.52
N PRO A 56 5.46 -31.76 37.14
CA PRO A 56 4.74 -32.11 35.93
C PRO A 56 3.29 -31.62 35.96
N LEU A 57 2.74 -31.28 37.11
CA LEU A 57 1.37 -30.78 37.24
C LEU A 57 1.18 -29.44 36.50
N ALA A 58 2.22 -28.59 36.40
CA ALA A 58 2.16 -27.39 35.63
C ALA A 58 1.89 -27.64 34.12
N SER A 59 2.55 -28.66 33.56
CA SER A 59 2.33 -29.05 32.14
C SER A 59 0.96 -29.66 31.91
N ILE A 60 0.48 -30.49 32.85
CA ILE A 60 -0.85 -31.10 32.76
C ILE A 60 -1.93 -30.02 32.81
N ALA A 61 -1.85 -29.12 33.79
CA ALA A 61 -2.78 -28.02 33.95
C ALA A 61 -2.79 -27.06 32.75
N TYR A 62 -1.61 -26.78 32.18
CA TYR A 62 -1.47 -26.03 30.93
C TYR A 62 -2.23 -26.73 29.78
N GLY A 63 -1.99 -28.05 29.59
CA GLY A 63 -2.63 -28.81 28.50
C GLY A 63 -4.15 -28.83 28.62
N ILE A 64 -4.69 -28.82 29.84
CA ILE A 64 -6.14 -28.73 30.08
C ILE A 64 -6.67 -27.32 29.74
N ALA A 65 -5.99 -26.25 30.16
CA ALA A 65 -6.46 -24.88 30.05
C ALA A 65 -6.27 -24.29 28.63
N TYR A 66 -5.24 -24.71 27.90
CA TYR A 66 -4.86 -24.18 26.61
C TYR A 66 -6.00 -24.21 25.54
N PRO A 67 -6.71 -25.32 25.32
CA PRO A 67 -7.81 -25.36 24.37
C PRO A 67 -8.92 -24.36 24.71
N PHE A 68 -9.23 -24.19 26.01
CA PHE A 68 -10.25 -23.22 26.44
C PHE A 68 -9.78 -21.78 26.22
N GLY A 69 -8.50 -21.48 26.41
CA GLY A 69 -7.92 -20.18 26.08
C GLY A 69 -8.07 -19.85 24.60
N VAL A 70 -7.71 -20.79 23.71
CA VAL A 70 -7.86 -20.60 22.24
C VAL A 70 -9.32 -20.41 21.84
N ILE A 71 -10.21 -21.29 22.31
CA ILE A 71 -11.64 -21.21 22.01
C ILE A 71 -12.22 -19.88 22.53
N GLY A 72 -11.84 -19.49 23.75
CA GLY A 72 -12.28 -18.24 24.37
C GLY A 72 -11.92 -17.01 23.53
N VAL A 73 -10.68 -16.93 23.04
CA VAL A 73 -10.24 -15.84 22.17
C VAL A 73 -11.04 -15.81 20.85
N ILE A 74 -11.22 -16.98 20.21
CA ILE A 74 -11.99 -17.07 18.97
C ILE A 74 -13.44 -16.62 19.16
N LEU A 75 -14.08 -17.09 20.25
CA LEU A 75 -15.45 -16.70 20.58
C LEU A 75 -15.53 -15.20 20.88
N PHE A 76 -14.59 -14.67 21.66
CA PHE A 76 -14.54 -13.25 21.99
C PHE A 76 -14.45 -12.40 20.73
N VAL A 77 -13.50 -12.71 19.82
CA VAL A 77 -13.33 -11.98 18.57
C VAL A 77 -14.59 -12.04 17.69
N LYS A 78 -15.26 -13.20 17.63
CA LYS A 78 -16.52 -13.36 16.87
C LYS A 78 -17.71 -12.65 17.49
N LEU A 79 -17.77 -12.60 18.83
CA LEU A 79 -18.90 -11.99 19.55
C LEU A 79 -18.72 -10.49 19.74
N LEU A 80 -17.47 -10.00 19.78
CA LEU A 80 -17.16 -8.60 20.04
C LEU A 80 -17.92 -7.62 19.14
N PRO A 81 -17.97 -7.80 17.80
CA PRO A 81 -18.72 -6.90 16.92
C PRO A 81 -20.23 -6.90 17.26
N LYS A 82 -20.80 -8.07 17.63
CA LYS A 82 -22.20 -8.19 18.01
C LYS A 82 -22.48 -7.47 19.34
N ILE A 83 -21.59 -7.62 20.34
CA ILE A 83 -21.70 -6.96 21.65
C ILE A 83 -21.59 -5.44 21.48
N MET A 84 -20.68 -4.98 20.64
CA MET A 84 -20.47 -3.56 20.37
C MET A 84 -21.49 -3.00 19.36
N ARG A 85 -22.36 -3.85 18.78
CA ARG A 85 -23.32 -3.50 17.74
C ARG A 85 -22.66 -2.79 16.54
N VAL A 86 -21.45 -3.22 16.19
CA VAL A 86 -20.71 -2.71 15.04
C VAL A 86 -21.02 -3.60 13.83
N ASP A 87 -21.49 -2.99 12.76
CA ASP A 87 -21.65 -3.62 11.46
C ASP A 87 -20.31 -3.59 10.73
N LEU A 88 -19.62 -4.74 10.67
CA LEU A 88 -18.31 -4.87 10.02
C LEU A 88 -18.35 -4.52 8.53
N ASP A 89 -19.47 -4.79 7.84
CA ASP A 89 -19.60 -4.48 6.42
C ASP A 89 -19.75 -2.98 6.19
N GLN A 90 -20.47 -2.28 7.06
CA GLN A 90 -20.55 -0.82 7.01
C GLN A 90 -19.21 -0.17 7.33
N GLU A 91 -18.51 -0.65 8.34
CA GLU A 91 -17.19 -0.10 8.70
C GLU A 91 -16.14 -0.40 7.64
N ALA A 92 -16.17 -1.59 7.03
CA ALA A 92 -15.32 -1.92 5.89
C ALA A 92 -15.58 -0.99 4.70
N ARG A 93 -16.85 -0.73 4.36
CA ARG A 93 -17.22 0.23 3.30
C ARG A 93 -16.80 1.65 3.63
N ARG A 94 -16.93 2.06 4.89
CA ARG A 94 -16.53 3.39 5.35
C ARG A 94 -15.01 3.59 5.21
N LEU A 95 -14.22 2.60 5.64
CA LEU A 95 -12.77 2.59 5.46
C LEU A 95 -12.39 2.59 3.97
N GLU A 96 -13.14 1.88 3.14
CA GLU A 96 -12.92 1.87 1.69
C GLU A 96 -13.20 3.24 1.07
N ILE A 97 -14.29 3.91 1.46
CA ILE A 97 -14.63 5.27 1.02
C ILE A 97 -13.57 6.27 1.49
N GLU A 98 -13.12 6.19 2.74
CA GLU A 98 -12.05 7.04 3.28
C GLU A 98 -10.73 6.81 2.52
N ARG A 99 -10.38 5.55 2.21
CA ARG A 99 -9.20 5.21 1.40
C ARG A 99 -9.31 5.74 -0.03
N ARG A 100 -10.48 5.59 -0.66
CA ARG A 100 -10.73 6.14 -2.01
C ARG A 100 -10.68 7.67 -2.02
N GLY A 101 -11.13 8.34 -0.96
CA GLY A 101 -11.02 9.80 -0.81
C GLY A 101 -9.58 10.27 -0.66
N GLN A 102 -8.73 9.50 0.03
CA GLN A 102 -7.30 9.82 0.18
C GLN A 102 -6.46 9.41 -1.06
N PHE A 103 -6.88 8.36 -1.77
CA PHE A 103 -6.18 7.80 -2.94
C PHE A 103 -7.20 7.51 -4.04
N PRO A 104 -7.62 8.53 -4.80
CA PRO A 104 -8.60 8.35 -5.87
C PRO A 104 -8.07 7.37 -6.92
N GLU A 105 -8.98 6.58 -7.47
CA GLU A 105 -8.68 5.64 -8.54
C GLU A 105 -8.12 6.37 -9.76
N LEU A 106 -7.02 5.84 -10.32
CA LEU A 106 -6.38 6.43 -11.48
C LEU A 106 -6.94 5.81 -12.77
N ASN A 107 -7.57 6.64 -13.56
CA ASN A 107 -8.10 6.31 -14.88
C ASN A 107 -7.17 6.76 -16.01
N THR A 108 -7.35 6.17 -17.17
CA THR A 108 -6.64 6.55 -18.40
C THR A 108 -7.65 7.07 -19.41
N CYS A 109 -7.43 8.26 -19.97
CA CYS A 109 -8.29 8.86 -20.96
C CYS A 109 -7.48 9.47 -22.11
N ILE A 110 -8.11 9.55 -23.28
CA ILE A 110 -7.61 10.29 -24.44
C ILE A 110 -8.30 11.66 -24.48
N PHE A 111 -7.54 12.67 -24.91
CA PHE A 111 -8.05 14.02 -25.14
C PHE A 111 -7.60 14.49 -26.50
N ARG A 112 -8.50 15.13 -27.24
CA ARG A 112 -8.16 15.87 -28.45
C ARG A 112 -7.83 17.30 -28.11
N VAL A 113 -6.67 17.75 -28.50
CA VAL A 113 -6.21 19.14 -28.30
C VAL A 113 -7.03 20.07 -29.19
N SER A 114 -7.91 20.85 -28.57
CA SER A 114 -8.84 21.76 -29.25
C SER A 114 -8.94 23.12 -28.59
N ASN A 115 -8.26 23.35 -27.47
CA ASN A 115 -8.23 24.63 -26.80
C ASN A 115 -7.13 25.53 -27.39
N PRO A 116 -7.47 26.66 -28.01
CA PRO A 116 -6.47 27.57 -28.61
C PRO A 116 -5.43 28.09 -27.63
N SER A 117 -5.73 28.14 -26.34
CA SER A 117 -4.82 28.65 -25.32
C SER A 117 -3.56 27.79 -25.13
N VAL A 118 -3.59 26.52 -25.58
CA VAL A 118 -2.46 25.59 -25.48
C VAL A 118 -1.73 25.33 -26.79
N PHE A 119 -2.24 25.86 -27.91
CA PHE A 119 -1.63 25.67 -29.24
C PHE A 119 -0.24 26.29 -29.29
N ASN A 120 0.68 25.56 -29.92
CA ASN A 120 2.08 25.96 -30.13
C ASN A 120 2.82 26.28 -28.80
N ARG A 121 2.34 25.71 -27.68
CA ARG A 121 3.01 25.82 -26.38
C ARG A 121 3.57 24.49 -25.96
N SER A 122 4.74 24.51 -25.31
CA SER A 122 5.31 23.33 -24.75
C SER A 122 4.56 22.88 -23.47
N LEU A 123 4.60 21.60 -23.15
CA LEU A 123 4.00 21.07 -21.91
C LEU A 123 4.54 21.75 -20.64
N MET A 124 5.80 22.21 -20.68
CA MET A 124 6.40 22.98 -19.60
C MET A 124 5.74 24.37 -19.47
N GLN A 125 5.46 25.05 -20.59
CA GLN A 125 4.80 26.36 -20.58
C GLN A 125 3.34 26.27 -20.14
N ILE A 126 2.64 25.20 -20.54
CA ILE A 126 1.26 24.91 -20.16
C ILE A 126 1.19 24.52 -18.68
N ASN A 127 2.26 23.89 -18.15
CA ASN A 127 2.35 23.38 -16.78
C ASN A 127 1.19 22.44 -16.42
N ALA A 128 0.73 21.64 -17.40
CA ALA A 128 -0.46 20.80 -17.32
C ALA A 128 -0.46 19.90 -16.07
N ARG A 129 0.70 19.28 -15.77
CA ARG A 129 0.83 18.38 -14.64
C ARG A 129 0.66 19.07 -13.28
N ALA A 130 1.23 20.26 -13.11
CA ALA A 130 1.11 20.99 -11.84
C ALA A 130 -0.30 21.60 -11.67
N MET A 131 -0.97 21.94 -12.77
CA MET A 131 -2.33 22.49 -12.74
C MET A 131 -3.40 21.43 -12.49
N THR A 132 -3.24 20.24 -13.06
CA THR A 132 -4.30 19.20 -13.06
C THR A 132 -3.95 17.96 -12.25
N GLY A 133 -2.68 17.72 -11.96
CA GLY A 133 -2.21 16.46 -11.36
C GLY A 133 -2.20 15.26 -12.33
N ALA A 134 -2.71 15.41 -13.56
CA ALA A 134 -2.70 14.35 -14.56
C ALA A 134 -1.31 14.19 -15.19
N VAL A 135 -0.96 12.96 -15.55
CA VAL A 135 0.30 12.61 -16.24
C VAL A 135 0.00 12.29 -17.67
N ILE A 136 0.52 13.08 -18.59
CA ILE A 136 0.44 12.80 -20.04
C ILE A 136 1.46 11.71 -20.33
N SER A 137 0.98 10.55 -20.79
CA SER A 137 1.79 9.36 -21.03
C SER A 137 2.18 9.20 -22.50
N ARG A 138 1.34 9.66 -23.42
CA ARG A 138 1.55 9.57 -24.87
C ARG A 138 0.97 10.80 -25.58
N LEU A 139 1.56 11.12 -26.71
CA LEU A 139 1.09 12.11 -27.66
C LEU A 139 1.04 11.46 -29.04
N LYS A 140 -0.07 11.63 -29.75
CA LYS A 140 -0.17 11.35 -31.19
C LYS A 140 -0.27 12.67 -31.92
N HIS A 141 0.73 12.94 -32.76
CA HIS A 141 0.75 14.05 -33.70
C HIS A 141 0.69 13.46 -35.13
N ASP A 142 -0.36 13.75 -35.88
CA ASP A 142 -0.69 13.07 -37.11
C ASP A 142 -0.71 11.54 -36.94
N GLU A 143 0.23 10.82 -37.54
CA GLU A 143 0.36 9.36 -37.45
C GLU A 143 1.49 8.91 -36.49
N GLU A 144 2.26 9.85 -35.95
CA GLU A 144 3.39 9.56 -35.07
C GLU A 144 2.96 9.56 -33.59
N ILE A 145 3.29 8.50 -32.89
CA ILE A 145 3.02 8.38 -31.44
C ILE A 145 4.34 8.45 -30.67
N SER A 146 4.43 9.40 -29.75
CA SER A 146 5.62 9.63 -28.95
C SER A 146 5.31 9.73 -27.46
N ILE A 147 6.35 9.58 -26.63
CA ILE A 147 6.29 9.87 -25.21
C ILE A 147 6.64 11.35 -25.03
N PRO A 148 5.68 12.18 -24.57
CA PRO A 148 5.91 13.61 -24.53
C PRO A 148 6.92 13.99 -23.45
N THR A 149 7.75 14.97 -23.75
CA THR A 149 8.72 15.59 -22.83
C THR A 149 8.21 16.95 -22.37
N ALA A 150 8.88 17.57 -21.41
CA ALA A 150 8.57 18.93 -20.99
C ALA A 150 8.60 19.95 -22.16
N HIS A 151 9.41 19.69 -23.18
CA HIS A 151 9.59 20.56 -24.35
C HIS A 151 8.67 20.22 -25.53
N THR A 152 7.91 19.12 -25.44
CA THR A 152 6.95 18.74 -26.48
C THR A 152 5.89 19.81 -26.61
N VAL A 153 5.70 20.29 -27.84
CA VAL A 153 4.73 21.34 -28.21
C VAL A 153 3.43 20.68 -28.62
N LEU A 154 2.30 21.19 -28.13
CA LEU A 154 0.97 20.73 -28.53
C LEU A 154 0.47 21.53 -29.75
N CYS A 155 -0.04 20.80 -30.73
CA CYS A 155 -0.67 21.38 -31.91
C CYS A 155 -2.18 21.14 -31.88
N GLU A 156 -2.91 21.95 -32.67
CA GLU A 156 -4.32 21.73 -32.86
C GLU A 156 -4.58 20.34 -33.49
N GLY A 157 -5.51 19.59 -32.92
CA GLY A 157 -5.87 18.27 -33.42
C GLY A 157 -5.02 17.11 -32.92
N ASP A 158 -3.96 17.38 -32.15
CA ASP A 158 -3.19 16.32 -31.46
C ASP A 158 -4.07 15.51 -30.54
N TYR A 159 -3.70 14.26 -30.35
CA TYR A 159 -4.30 13.40 -29.31
C TYR A 159 -3.30 13.13 -28.22
N ILE A 160 -3.70 13.38 -26.97
CA ILE A 160 -2.90 13.06 -25.79
C ILE A 160 -3.59 11.99 -24.95
N GLN A 161 -2.83 11.04 -24.46
CA GLN A 161 -3.30 10.08 -23.48
C GLN A 161 -2.75 10.46 -22.10
N ALA A 162 -3.65 10.60 -21.13
CA ALA A 162 -3.30 10.99 -19.78
C ALA A 162 -3.84 10.01 -18.74
N VAL A 163 -3.12 9.91 -17.61
CA VAL A 163 -3.47 9.10 -16.44
C VAL A 163 -3.64 10.03 -15.26
N GLY A 164 -4.73 9.89 -14.53
CA GLY A 164 -5.03 10.71 -13.36
C GLY A 164 -6.31 10.28 -12.65
N SER A 165 -6.63 10.93 -11.53
CA SER A 165 -7.96 10.83 -10.94
C SER A 165 -9.02 11.44 -11.84
N GLU A 166 -10.27 11.09 -11.65
CA GLU A 166 -11.37 11.64 -12.43
C GLU A 166 -11.37 13.18 -12.41
N GLU A 167 -11.15 13.76 -11.22
CA GLU A 167 -11.01 15.22 -11.06
C GLU A 167 -9.83 15.79 -11.85
N SER A 168 -8.68 15.12 -11.83
CA SER A 168 -7.48 15.53 -12.59
C SER A 168 -7.73 15.48 -14.09
N LEU A 169 -8.44 14.47 -14.55
CA LEU A 169 -8.79 14.31 -15.96
C LEU A 169 -9.86 15.33 -16.42
N ASP A 170 -10.82 15.68 -15.54
CA ASP A 170 -11.78 16.76 -15.79
C ASP A 170 -11.07 18.10 -15.95
N GLN A 171 -10.16 18.43 -15.03
CA GLN A 171 -9.35 19.65 -15.13
C GLN A 171 -8.50 19.67 -16.40
N LEU A 172 -7.94 18.52 -16.79
CA LEU A 172 -7.18 18.41 -18.03
C LEU A 172 -8.08 18.62 -19.26
N SER A 173 -9.31 18.11 -19.23
CA SER A 173 -10.29 18.34 -20.29
C SER A 173 -10.58 19.83 -20.52
N VAL A 174 -10.73 20.59 -19.44
CA VAL A 174 -10.93 22.06 -19.53
C VAL A 174 -9.69 22.73 -20.11
N LEU A 175 -8.49 22.25 -19.77
CA LEU A 175 -7.22 22.85 -20.20
C LEU A 175 -6.92 22.58 -21.68
N VAL A 176 -7.07 21.33 -22.13
CA VAL A 176 -6.58 20.90 -23.47
C VAL A 176 -7.68 20.68 -24.50
N GLY A 177 -8.87 20.20 -24.07
CA GLY A 177 -9.98 19.91 -24.95
C GLY A 177 -10.75 18.66 -24.57
N LYS A 178 -11.65 18.21 -25.42
CA LYS A 178 -12.62 17.14 -25.13
C LYS A 178 -11.97 15.78 -24.96
N ARG A 179 -12.57 14.97 -24.07
CA ARG A 179 -12.28 13.54 -23.95
C ARG A 179 -12.75 12.78 -25.18
N GLU A 180 -11.98 11.80 -25.57
CA GLU A 180 -12.29 10.85 -26.65
C GLU A 180 -12.25 9.42 -26.08
N GLU A 181 -13.01 8.52 -26.71
CA GLU A 181 -13.03 7.11 -26.32
C GLU A 181 -11.86 6.36 -26.98
N GLY A 182 -11.29 5.39 -26.26
CA GLY A 182 -10.24 4.50 -26.74
C GLY A 182 -8.93 4.60 -25.97
N GLU A 183 -7.89 4.01 -26.54
CA GLU A 183 -6.51 4.11 -26.08
C GLU A 183 -5.58 4.36 -27.25
N LEU A 184 -4.57 5.21 -27.07
CA LEU A 184 -3.52 5.36 -28.07
C LEU A 184 -2.66 4.10 -28.06
N PRO A 185 -2.43 3.46 -29.22
CA PRO A 185 -1.54 2.31 -29.28
C PRO A 185 -0.12 2.69 -28.83
N LEU A 186 0.65 1.68 -28.44
CA LEU A 186 2.08 1.86 -28.26
C LEU A 186 2.76 1.81 -29.63
N ASP A 187 3.75 2.66 -29.83
CA ASP A 187 4.65 2.46 -30.95
C ASP A 187 5.46 1.17 -30.76
N LYS A 188 5.94 0.58 -31.86
CA LYS A 188 6.68 -0.71 -31.84
C LYS A 188 7.93 -0.71 -30.95
N THR A 189 8.48 0.49 -30.68
CA THR A 189 9.67 0.70 -29.86
C THR A 189 9.35 0.94 -28.38
N GLN A 190 8.08 1.19 -28.05
CA GLN A 190 7.62 1.55 -26.72
C GLN A 190 7.00 0.36 -25.99
N GLU A 191 7.28 0.26 -24.71
CA GLU A 191 6.74 -0.77 -23.81
C GLU A 191 6.19 -0.12 -22.54
N ILE A 192 5.28 -0.85 -21.87
CA ILE A 192 4.81 -0.52 -20.53
C ILE A 192 5.25 -1.65 -19.61
N GLU A 193 5.98 -1.32 -18.55
CA GLU A 193 6.44 -2.32 -17.61
C GLU A 193 6.19 -1.89 -16.17
N SER A 194 5.88 -2.86 -15.31
CA SER A 194 5.74 -2.66 -13.87
C SER A 194 7.05 -3.02 -13.18
N LEU A 195 7.78 -2.00 -12.73
CA LEU A 195 9.09 -2.15 -12.10
C LEU A 195 8.99 -2.03 -10.58
N LEU A 196 9.63 -2.96 -9.88
CA LEU A 196 9.62 -3.06 -8.43
C LEU A 196 10.81 -2.31 -7.82
N LEU A 197 10.54 -1.48 -6.80
CA LEU A 197 11.60 -0.83 -6.04
C LEU A 197 12.14 -1.75 -4.94
N THR A 198 13.36 -2.26 -5.14
CA THR A 198 14.05 -3.12 -4.16
C THR A 198 15.40 -2.53 -3.71
N LYS A 199 15.92 -1.55 -4.43
CA LYS A 199 17.21 -0.94 -4.11
C LYS A 199 17.13 0.03 -2.95
N LYS A 200 17.84 -0.26 -1.85
CA LYS A 200 17.81 0.52 -0.60
C LYS A 200 18.15 1.99 -0.79
N ASP A 201 19.09 2.32 -1.67
CA ASP A 201 19.55 3.68 -1.93
C ASP A 201 18.47 4.58 -2.58
N MET A 202 17.39 3.99 -3.10
CA MET A 202 16.27 4.70 -3.72
C MET A 202 15.11 4.92 -2.76
N ILE A 203 15.13 4.30 -1.58
CA ILE A 203 14.08 4.47 -0.56
C ILE A 203 14.12 5.90 -0.03
N ASN A 204 12.94 6.49 0.16
CA ASN A 204 12.71 7.87 0.59
C ASN A 204 13.22 8.96 -0.39
N LYS A 205 13.72 8.59 -1.57
CA LYS A 205 13.97 9.60 -2.61
C LYS A 205 12.66 10.03 -3.24
N GLN A 206 12.54 11.31 -3.54
CA GLN A 206 11.41 11.84 -4.30
C GLN A 206 11.49 11.41 -5.75
N LEU A 207 10.35 11.00 -6.33
CA LEU A 207 10.25 10.52 -7.70
C LEU A 207 10.82 11.55 -8.72
N GLY A 208 10.57 12.83 -8.50
CA GLY A 208 11.06 13.92 -9.35
C GLY A 208 12.58 13.99 -9.41
N ASN A 209 13.27 13.70 -8.32
CA ASN A 209 14.74 13.73 -8.25
C ASN A 209 15.41 12.64 -9.09
N LEU A 210 14.69 11.58 -9.46
CA LEU A 210 15.23 10.52 -10.31
C LEU A 210 15.36 10.96 -11.77
N ASN A 211 14.69 12.03 -12.18
CA ASN A 211 14.72 12.57 -13.54
C ASN A 211 14.60 11.50 -14.63
N LEU A 212 13.68 10.53 -14.44
CA LEU A 212 13.58 9.33 -15.29
C LEU A 212 13.36 9.67 -16.75
N GLN A 213 12.59 10.73 -17.03
CA GLN A 213 12.38 11.16 -18.40
C GLN A 213 13.65 11.69 -19.06
N ARG A 214 14.41 12.52 -18.35
CA ARG A 214 15.63 13.11 -18.89
C ARG A 214 16.76 12.07 -19.07
N ASN A 215 16.86 11.13 -18.13
CA ASN A 215 17.96 10.17 -18.09
C ASN A 215 17.68 8.92 -18.92
N PHE A 216 16.41 8.52 -19.05
CA PHE A 216 16.01 7.24 -19.63
C PHE A 216 14.90 7.35 -20.69
N GLY A 217 14.35 8.54 -20.95
CA GLY A 217 13.20 8.70 -21.84
C GLY A 217 11.92 8.02 -21.32
N CYS A 218 11.82 7.80 -20.01
CA CYS A 218 10.73 7.05 -19.40
C CYS A 218 9.83 7.92 -18.55
N THR A 219 8.52 7.67 -18.61
CA THR A 219 7.50 8.34 -17.80
C THR A 219 6.85 7.34 -16.85
N VAL A 220 6.72 7.71 -15.57
CA VAL A 220 5.94 6.94 -14.58
C VAL A 220 4.50 7.41 -14.64
N THR A 221 3.57 6.51 -14.88
CA THR A 221 2.13 6.80 -14.99
C THR A 221 1.36 6.54 -13.70
N ARG A 222 1.82 5.61 -12.88
CA ARG A 222 1.28 5.33 -11.54
C ARG A 222 2.33 4.64 -10.67
N VAL A 223 2.16 4.76 -9.35
CA VAL A 223 2.96 4.03 -8.36
C VAL A 223 2.01 3.21 -7.51
N ARG A 224 2.13 1.87 -7.52
CA ARG A 224 1.32 0.98 -6.69
C ARG A 224 2.05 0.66 -5.40
N ARG A 225 1.43 0.99 -4.28
CA ARG A 225 1.95 0.75 -2.92
C ARG A 225 0.91 -0.02 -2.12
N SER A 226 1.23 -1.22 -1.66
CA SER A 226 0.32 -2.06 -0.86
C SER A 226 -1.09 -2.20 -1.48
N GLY A 227 -1.14 -2.38 -2.82
CA GLY A 227 -2.38 -2.54 -3.57
C GLY A 227 -3.10 -1.23 -3.97
N ILE A 228 -2.61 -0.07 -3.51
CA ILE A 228 -3.21 1.24 -3.80
C ILE A 228 -2.42 1.93 -4.92
N ASP A 229 -3.10 2.46 -5.91
CA ASP A 229 -2.50 3.26 -6.98
C ASP A 229 -2.38 4.73 -6.55
N LEU A 230 -1.16 5.23 -6.57
CA LEU A 230 -0.81 6.61 -6.22
C LEU A 230 -0.47 7.39 -7.49
N SER A 231 -0.93 8.65 -7.55
CA SER A 231 -0.47 9.56 -8.59
C SER A 231 1.04 9.81 -8.43
N PRO A 232 1.83 9.69 -9.52
CA PRO A 232 3.28 9.82 -9.45
C PRO A 232 3.73 11.29 -9.37
N SER A 233 3.36 11.99 -8.30
CA SER A 233 3.78 13.39 -8.11
C SER A 233 5.31 13.48 -7.96
N PRO A 234 5.94 14.60 -8.36
CA PRO A 234 7.39 14.80 -8.19
C PRO A 234 7.86 14.66 -6.74
N ASP A 235 7.02 15.06 -5.78
CA ASP A 235 7.31 15.04 -4.34
C ASP A 235 7.07 13.68 -3.70
N LEU A 236 6.52 12.72 -4.45
CA LEU A 236 6.24 11.37 -3.94
C LEU A 236 7.53 10.71 -3.49
N ALA A 237 7.68 10.51 -2.19
CA ALA A 237 8.79 9.73 -1.63
C ALA A 237 8.54 8.23 -1.89
N LEU A 238 9.49 7.60 -2.56
CA LEU A 238 9.44 6.18 -2.90
C LEU A 238 9.71 5.31 -1.69
N LYS A 239 9.01 4.18 -1.58
CA LYS A 239 9.18 3.20 -0.51
C LYS A 239 9.57 1.84 -1.07
N PHE A 240 10.23 1.02 -0.24
CA PHE A 240 10.51 -0.37 -0.59
C PHE A 240 9.21 -1.11 -0.95
N GLY A 241 9.24 -1.89 -2.02
CA GLY A 241 8.07 -2.62 -2.50
C GLY A 241 7.11 -1.81 -3.38
N ASP A 242 7.38 -0.52 -3.64
CA ASP A 242 6.61 0.25 -4.61
C ASP A 242 6.76 -0.37 -6.00
N LYS A 243 5.65 -0.53 -6.71
CA LYS A 243 5.63 -0.93 -8.13
C LYS A 243 5.35 0.30 -8.98
N LEU A 244 6.33 0.69 -9.79
CA LEU A 244 6.21 1.83 -10.70
C LEU A 244 5.77 1.34 -12.07
N MET A 245 4.63 1.82 -12.56
CA MET A 245 4.22 1.60 -13.95
C MET A 245 4.95 2.60 -14.84
N VAL A 246 5.87 2.10 -15.64
CA VAL A 246 6.78 2.90 -16.46
C VAL A 246 6.46 2.70 -17.94
N VAL A 247 6.38 3.79 -18.68
CA VAL A 247 6.23 3.83 -20.15
C VAL A 247 7.50 4.42 -20.72
N GLY A 248 8.09 3.74 -21.69
CA GLY A 248 9.34 4.17 -22.31
C GLY A 248 9.78 3.24 -23.42
N GLU A 249 10.94 3.56 -24.01
CA GLU A 249 11.64 2.63 -24.89
C GLU A 249 12.24 1.49 -24.07
N LYS A 250 12.38 0.32 -24.69
CA LYS A 250 12.87 -0.90 -24.06
C LYS A 250 14.20 -0.73 -23.33
N ASP A 251 15.15 -0.01 -23.92
CA ASP A 251 16.46 0.19 -23.29
C ASP A 251 16.41 1.21 -22.13
N GLY A 252 15.55 2.22 -22.25
CA GLY A 252 15.25 3.13 -21.15
C GLY A 252 14.63 2.42 -19.96
N ILE A 253 13.62 1.55 -20.20
CA ILE A 253 12.98 0.74 -19.16
C ILE A 253 13.99 -0.18 -18.46
N LYS A 254 14.89 -0.84 -19.20
CA LYS A 254 15.99 -1.61 -18.60
C LYS A 254 16.90 -0.75 -17.73
N GLY A 255 17.17 0.50 -18.13
CA GLY A 255 17.93 1.46 -17.34
C GLY A 255 17.24 1.78 -16.02
N VAL A 256 15.92 2.05 -16.06
CA VAL A 256 15.10 2.30 -14.88
C VAL A 256 15.03 1.06 -13.98
N ALA A 257 14.88 -0.15 -14.55
CA ALA A 257 14.87 -1.40 -13.80
C ALA A 257 16.17 -1.61 -12.99
N ARG A 258 17.32 -1.33 -13.60
CA ARG A 258 18.62 -1.38 -12.87
C ARG A 258 18.72 -0.32 -11.78
N LEU A 259 18.16 0.87 -12.01
CA LEU A 259 18.12 1.95 -11.02
C LEU A 259 17.29 1.56 -9.80
N LEU A 260 16.12 0.94 -10.02
CA LEU A 260 15.17 0.55 -8.97
C LEU A 260 15.52 -0.78 -8.29
N GLY A 261 16.36 -1.62 -8.93
CA GLY A 261 16.72 -2.95 -8.48
C GLY A 261 15.85 -4.05 -9.10
N ASN A 262 14.55 -3.86 -9.22
CA ASN A 262 13.56 -4.75 -9.85
C ASN A 262 13.76 -6.25 -9.54
N ASP A 263 14.14 -6.57 -8.29
CA ASP A 263 14.42 -7.93 -7.84
C ASP A 263 13.27 -8.48 -7.00
N THR A 264 12.47 -9.37 -7.60
CA THR A 264 11.31 -9.99 -6.95
C THR A 264 11.69 -10.94 -5.82
N LYS A 265 12.92 -11.47 -5.79
CA LYS A 265 13.39 -12.37 -4.73
C LYS A 265 13.60 -11.62 -3.41
N GLN A 266 14.02 -10.36 -3.45
CA GLN A 266 14.19 -9.56 -2.24
C GLN A 266 12.89 -9.24 -1.52
N LEU A 267 11.74 -9.33 -2.19
CA LEU A 267 10.43 -9.12 -1.56
C LEU A 267 10.01 -10.32 -0.71
N SER A 268 10.30 -11.54 -1.17
CA SER A 268 9.96 -12.77 -0.43
C SER A 268 10.77 -12.92 0.87
N ASP A 269 11.95 -12.33 0.91
CA ASP A 269 12.83 -12.38 2.10
C ASP A 269 12.47 -11.30 3.16
N THR A 270 11.62 -10.32 2.80
CA THR A 270 11.25 -9.19 3.70
C THR A 270 9.85 -9.32 4.28
N ASP A 271 9.01 -10.22 3.79
CA ASP A 271 7.64 -10.45 4.29
C ASP A 271 7.57 -11.23 5.61
N PHE A 272 8.69 -11.35 6.34
CA PHE A 272 8.77 -12.07 7.63
C PHE A 272 8.98 -11.18 8.85
N PHE A 273 8.65 -9.88 8.80
CA PHE A 273 8.66 -9.04 10.02
C PHE A 273 7.50 -8.05 10.05
#